data_3047b25642c53795ffb30bfe1317fa82
#
_entry.id   3047b25642c53795ffb30bfe1317fa82
#
_cell.length_a   1.000
_cell.length_b   1.000
_cell.length_c   1.000
_cell.angle_alpha   90.00
_cell.angle_beta   90.00
_cell.angle_gamma   90.00
#
_symmetry.space_group_name_H-M   'P 1'
#
loop_
_entity.id
_entity.type
_entity.pdbx_description
1 polymer ?
#
loop_
_entity_poly.entity_id
_entity_poly.type
_entity_poly.pdbx_seq_one_letter_code
_entity_poly.pdbx_strand_id
1 'polypeptide(L)'
;MNVASRAWWMVLFAGAATAAMAGSARAEYYGTAEPFASEAVYFVLTDRFVNGDPANDHRDQGGANHSFDRPLLGANGVPDNIGYLGGDFKGILDNAEYIRAMGFTAVWITPIVDNPDEAFTGGNRIGEGFFADRGKTGYHGYWGVNFYRVDEHLESGGLRFADFTRRMQAEHGLKIVLDIVCNHGSPSYTMPVDQPKFGEIYDAEGRLRADHQNLRPEQLDPSNPLHRWFHREPDLAELSNLDDTNPEVMDYLTGAYLQWIDQGAAAFRIDTISRVPHPFWAEFARRIRARHPGFFMFGEDFNYDAKVIAEHTRPANGGVSVLDFPLKGAMAEVFEKPGSDFGRLLEALHLADGAYRNPYELMTFYDNHDMARMNAAPSGFIDANNWLFTARGIPVVYYGSEIAFMAGNKEHEGNRNYFGPENIARAKANPIHASLAKIAEIRQKSPALQRGLQVNLEFSGDRASFLRVYERGQESQMALVLLNKGGASAHFTVGRWLDAGEWRDASSGKNMAVRRGEPLAIEVPAHGVRVLLKAGGTEDPALRAELDQAMTALAAASGG
;
A
#
# COMPACT_ATOMS: atom_id res chain seq x y z
N MET A 1 -43.70 28.50 79.18
CA MET A 1 -42.68 28.06 80.11
C MET A 1 -41.65 27.23 79.33
N ASN A 2 -40.42 27.56 79.53
CA ASN A 2 -39.18 27.03 78.99
C ASN A 2 -38.83 27.33 77.52
N VAL A 3 -38.02 28.38 77.47
CA VAL A 3 -37.24 28.80 76.31
C VAL A 3 -35.96 27.98 76.27
N ALA A 4 -35.64 27.31 75.15
CA ALA A 4 -34.37 26.65 74.90
C ALA A 4 -33.60 27.41 73.85
N SER A 5 -32.45 27.94 74.24
CA SER A 5 -31.48 28.69 73.44
C SER A 5 -30.77 27.76 72.42
N ARG A 6 -30.70 28.19 71.17
CA ARG A 6 -29.86 27.57 70.15
C ARG A 6 -28.55 28.37 70.02
N ALA A 7 -27.46 27.71 70.33
CA ALA A 7 -26.11 28.20 70.04
C ALA A 7 -25.74 27.89 68.60
N TRP A 8 -25.24 28.91 67.88
CA TRP A 8 -24.70 28.82 66.52
C TRP A 8 -23.20 28.57 66.62
N TRP A 9 -22.75 27.45 66.00
CA TRP A 9 -21.33 27.21 65.79
C TRP A 9 -20.99 27.63 64.35
N MET A 10 -20.11 28.67 64.22
CA MET A 10 -19.46 28.99 62.96
C MET A 10 -18.32 28.04 62.72
N VAL A 11 -18.38 27.25 61.64
CA VAL A 11 -17.26 26.48 61.14
C VAL A 11 -16.56 27.31 60.07
N LEU A 12 -15.34 27.72 60.37
CA LEU A 12 -14.43 28.35 59.40
C LEU A 12 -13.87 27.23 58.48
N PHE A 13 -14.28 27.22 57.21
CA PHE A 13 -13.60 26.45 56.16
C PHE A 13 -12.36 27.24 55.71
N ALA A 14 -11.19 26.76 56.08
CA ALA A 14 -9.93 27.16 55.46
C ALA A 14 -9.85 26.48 54.10
N GLY A 15 -10.08 27.21 53.03
CA GLY A 15 -9.90 26.74 51.63
C GLY A 15 -8.41 26.64 51.33
N ALA A 16 -7.91 25.41 51.29
CA ALA A 16 -6.61 25.11 50.67
C ALA A 16 -6.76 25.22 49.15
N ALA A 17 -6.27 26.32 48.58
CA ALA A 17 -6.12 26.45 47.13
C ALA A 17 -5.00 25.48 46.66
N THR A 18 -5.37 24.34 46.15
CA THR A 18 -4.47 23.50 45.38
C THR A 18 -4.21 24.20 44.06
N ALA A 19 -3.06 24.87 43.95
CA ALA A 19 -2.52 25.28 42.66
C ALA A 19 -2.22 24.01 41.83
N ALA A 20 -3.12 23.68 40.93
CA ALA A 20 -2.82 22.73 39.89
C ALA A 20 -1.68 23.32 39.04
N MET A 21 -0.48 22.80 39.21
CA MET A 21 0.59 23.03 38.24
C MET A 21 0.09 22.48 36.91
N ALA A 22 -0.34 23.36 36.02
CA ALA A 22 -0.48 23.03 34.60
C ALA A 22 0.92 22.70 34.11
N GLY A 23 1.29 21.40 34.13
CA GLY A 23 2.46 20.94 33.42
C GLY A 23 2.31 21.39 31.98
N SER A 24 3.25 22.17 31.46
CA SER A 24 3.29 22.51 30.03
C SER A 24 3.22 21.18 29.26
N ALA A 25 2.20 21.00 28.43
CA ALA A 25 2.10 19.85 27.56
C ALA A 25 3.41 19.76 26.79
N ARG A 26 4.12 18.64 26.92
CA ARG A 26 5.36 18.41 26.18
C ARG A 26 5.01 18.44 24.69
N ALA A 27 5.81 19.15 23.89
CA ALA A 27 5.63 19.17 22.45
C ALA A 27 5.66 17.73 21.90
N GLU A 28 4.73 17.41 21.01
CA GLU A 28 4.69 16.10 20.33
C GLU A 28 5.33 16.23 18.96
N TYR A 29 6.15 15.25 18.58
CA TYR A 29 6.85 15.19 17.29
C TYR A 29 6.59 13.84 16.62
N TYR A 30 5.79 13.84 15.55
CA TYR A 30 5.48 12.64 14.77
C TYR A 30 5.15 12.99 13.32
N GLY A 31 5.49 12.10 12.40
CA GLY A 31 5.16 12.26 10.98
C GLY A 31 3.68 12.05 10.71
N THR A 32 3.08 11.05 11.36
CA THR A 32 1.64 10.76 11.23
C THR A 32 1.06 10.13 12.49
N ALA A 33 -0.23 10.40 12.71
CA ALA A 33 -1.07 9.75 13.70
C ALA A 33 -1.82 8.54 13.13
N GLU A 34 -1.79 8.33 11.80
CA GLU A 34 -2.49 7.25 11.11
C GLU A 34 -1.97 5.88 11.58
N PRO A 35 -2.84 5.02 12.16
CA PRO A 35 -2.40 3.70 12.66
C PRO A 35 -1.87 2.80 11.55
N PHE A 36 -2.45 2.88 10.33
CA PHE A 36 -2.04 2.05 9.20
C PHE A 36 -0.58 2.36 8.76
N ALA A 37 -0.04 3.52 9.09
CA ALA A 37 1.36 3.86 8.82
C ALA A 37 2.37 2.97 9.55
N SER A 38 1.94 2.20 10.53
CA SER A 38 2.77 1.18 11.21
C SER A 38 2.91 -0.11 10.40
N GLU A 39 2.08 -0.33 9.41
CA GLU A 39 2.10 -1.55 8.60
C GLU A 39 3.28 -1.61 7.63
N ALA A 40 3.58 -2.83 7.21
CA ALA A 40 4.41 -3.15 6.05
C ALA A 40 3.60 -4.13 5.17
N VAL A 41 3.46 -3.82 3.90
CA VAL A 41 2.50 -4.47 3.02
C VAL A 41 3.21 -5.37 2.01
N TYR A 42 2.82 -6.64 1.95
CA TYR A 42 3.24 -7.57 0.89
C TYR A 42 2.12 -7.66 -0.14
N PHE A 43 2.40 -7.24 -1.37
CA PHE A 43 1.42 -7.26 -2.45
C PHE A 43 1.50 -8.56 -3.24
N VAL A 44 0.39 -9.27 -3.36
CA VAL A 44 0.26 -10.49 -4.16
C VAL A 44 -0.81 -10.31 -5.25
N LEU A 45 -0.49 -10.72 -6.46
CA LEU A 45 -1.50 -11.01 -7.47
C LEU A 45 -2.03 -12.41 -7.15
N THR A 46 -3.27 -12.49 -6.65
CA THR A 46 -3.80 -13.67 -5.94
C THR A 46 -3.66 -14.94 -6.77
N ASP A 47 -4.13 -14.92 -8.01
CA ASP A 47 -4.06 -16.06 -8.93
C ASP A 47 -2.62 -16.52 -9.23
N ARG A 48 -1.63 -15.65 -9.05
CA ARG A 48 -0.22 -15.92 -9.39
C ARG A 48 0.65 -16.30 -8.20
N PHE A 49 0.10 -16.30 -6.99
CA PHE A 49 0.92 -16.58 -5.82
C PHE A 49 1.10 -18.09 -5.58
N VAL A 50 0.10 -18.77 -5.08
CA VAL A 50 0.12 -20.22 -4.85
C VAL A 50 -1.27 -20.80 -5.04
N ASN A 51 -1.41 -21.88 -5.79
CA ASN A 51 -2.61 -22.70 -5.87
C ASN A 51 -2.70 -23.56 -4.60
N GLY A 52 -3.64 -23.26 -3.73
CA GLY A 52 -3.87 -23.95 -2.45
C GLY A 52 -4.95 -25.02 -2.55
N ASP A 53 -5.87 -24.89 -3.52
CA ASP A 53 -6.98 -25.81 -3.72
C ASP A 53 -7.28 -26.05 -5.21
N PRO A 54 -6.68 -27.07 -5.83
CA PRO A 54 -6.94 -27.37 -7.24
C PRO A 54 -8.42 -27.67 -7.58
N ALA A 55 -9.30 -27.82 -6.58
CA ALA A 55 -10.72 -28.08 -6.83
C ALA A 55 -11.47 -26.80 -7.29
N ASN A 56 -10.92 -25.60 -7.03
CA ASN A 56 -11.47 -24.32 -7.49
C ASN A 56 -10.81 -23.80 -8.78
N ASP A 57 -9.96 -24.58 -9.44
CA ASP A 57 -9.32 -24.19 -10.71
C ASP A 57 -10.31 -24.00 -11.88
N HIS A 58 -11.46 -24.64 -11.83
CA HIS A 58 -12.47 -24.61 -12.89
C HIS A 58 -11.91 -24.79 -14.31
N ARG A 59 -11.00 -25.77 -14.49
CA ARG A 59 -10.17 -25.95 -15.70
C ARG A 59 -10.95 -26.08 -17.01
N ASP A 60 -12.21 -26.55 -16.94
CA ASP A 60 -13.09 -26.75 -18.10
C ASP A 60 -14.04 -25.53 -18.32
N GLN A 61 -13.90 -24.46 -17.52
CA GLN A 61 -14.72 -23.27 -17.63
C GLN A 61 -14.44 -22.52 -18.94
N GLY A 62 -15.50 -21.90 -19.52
CA GLY A 62 -15.41 -21.11 -20.75
C GLY A 62 -15.47 -21.93 -22.04
N GLY A 63 -15.57 -23.25 -22.00
CA GLY A 63 -15.78 -24.09 -23.16
C GLY A 63 -14.74 -23.86 -24.27
N ALA A 64 -15.16 -23.35 -25.44
CA ALA A 64 -14.25 -23.03 -26.53
C ALA A 64 -13.30 -21.86 -26.22
N ASN A 65 -13.69 -21.00 -25.32
CA ASN A 65 -12.92 -19.87 -24.82
C ASN A 65 -12.43 -20.12 -23.39
N HIS A 66 -11.88 -21.32 -23.14
CA HIS A 66 -11.49 -21.74 -21.78
C HIS A 66 -10.62 -20.70 -21.09
N SER A 67 -10.78 -20.58 -19.78
CA SER A 67 -10.15 -19.54 -18.97
C SER A 67 -8.88 -19.96 -18.26
N PHE A 68 -8.67 -21.27 -18.04
CA PHE A 68 -7.51 -21.78 -17.33
C PHE A 68 -6.34 -22.08 -18.26
N ASP A 69 -5.09 -21.80 -17.80
CA ASP A 69 -3.82 -22.13 -18.46
C ASP A 69 -3.77 -21.74 -19.95
N ARG A 70 -3.61 -20.45 -20.19
CA ARG A 70 -3.50 -19.84 -21.53
C ARG A 70 -2.08 -19.32 -21.76
N PRO A 71 -1.15 -20.20 -22.15
CA PRO A 71 0.25 -19.82 -22.30
C PRO A 71 0.45 -18.79 -23.42
N LEU A 72 1.33 -17.83 -23.17
CA LEU A 72 1.76 -16.81 -24.09
C LEU A 72 3.28 -16.76 -24.10
N LEU A 73 3.89 -16.54 -25.28
CA LEU A 73 5.29 -16.20 -25.37
C LEU A 73 5.40 -14.66 -25.41
N GLY A 74 5.96 -14.07 -24.36
CA GLY A 74 6.18 -12.63 -24.27
C GLY A 74 7.15 -12.12 -25.33
N ALA A 75 7.15 -10.80 -25.57
CA ALA A 75 7.98 -10.17 -26.58
C ALA A 75 9.50 -10.40 -26.36
N ASN A 76 9.92 -10.57 -25.11
CA ASN A 76 11.29 -10.90 -24.72
C ASN A 76 11.64 -12.40 -24.81
N GLY A 77 10.72 -13.25 -25.28
CA GLY A 77 10.87 -14.70 -25.34
C GLY A 77 10.69 -15.43 -23.99
N VAL A 78 10.28 -14.72 -22.93
CA VAL A 78 9.96 -15.33 -21.64
C VAL A 78 8.51 -15.83 -21.67
N PRO A 79 8.25 -17.08 -21.22
CA PRO A 79 6.89 -17.57 -21.07
C PRO A 79 6.07 -16.71 -20.09
N ASP A 80 4.82 -16.43 -20.45
CA ASP A 80 3.81 -15.78 -19.63
C ASP A 80 2.50 -16.58 -19.73
N ASN A 81 1.49 -16.20 -19.01
CA ASN A 81 0.19 -16.84 -19.05
C ASN A 81 -0.92 -15.81 -18.84
N ILE A 82 -1.90 -15.78 -19.75
CA ILE A 82 -3.00 -14.82 -19.76
C ILE A 82 -4.33 -15.44 -19.27
N GLY A 83 -4.29 -16.67 -18.79
CA GLY A 83 -5.39 -17.39 -18.14
C GLY A 83 -5.19 -17.52 -16.64
N TYR A 84 -6.17 -18.09 -15.96
CA TYR A 84 -6.04 -18.49 -14.56
C TYR A 84 -4.96 -19.55 -14.37
N LEU A 85 -4.26 -19.53 -13.22
CA LEU A 85 -3.27 -20.51 -12.80
C LEU A 85 -3.57 -21.10 -11.41
N GLY A 86 -4.69 -20.70 -10.80
CA GLY A 86 -5.27 -21.29 -9.61
C GLY A 86 -4.74 -20.77 -8.28
N GLY A 87 -4.01 -19.67 -8.25
CA GLY A 87 -3.69 -19.02 -6.97
C GLY A 87 -4.96 -18.52 -6.28
N ASP A 88 -5.10 -18.79 -4.97
CA ASP A 88 -6.32 -18.62 -4.21
C ASP A 88 -6.08 -18.18 -2.75
N PHE A 89 -7.16 -17.96 -1.99
CA PHE A 89 -7.09 -17.59 -0.58
C PHE A 89 -6.40 -18.66 0.26
N LYS A 90 -6.59 -19.92 -0.09
CA LYS A 90 -5.96 -21.04 0.63
C LYS A 90 -4.46 -21.06 0.40
N GLY A 91 -4.00 -20.80 -0.81
CA GLY A 91 -2.59 -20.69 -1.13
C GLY A 91 -1.90 -19.54 -0.39
N ILE A 92 -2.58 -18.39 -0.23
CA ILE A 92 -2.07 -17.28 0.58
C ILE A 92 -2.04 -17.69 2.07
N LEU A 93 -3.12 -18.25 2.60
CA LEU A 93 -3.22 -18.64 4.00
C LEU A 93 -2.20 -19.72 4.37
N ASP A 94 -2.04 -20.74 3.56
CA ASP A 94 -1.08 -21.84 3.78
C ASP A 94 0.38 -21.33 3.78
N ASN A 95 0.64 -20.18 3.15
CA ASN A 95 1.94 -19.51 3.10
C ASN A 95 2.02 -18.20 3.91
N ALA A 96 1.04 -17.94 4.79
CA ALA A 96 1.00 -16.73 5.61
C ALA A 96 2.23 -16.60 6.52
N GLU A 97 2.75 -17.71 7.04
CA GLU A 97 3.98 -17.71 7.85
C GLU A 97 5.22 -17.26 7.06
N TYR A 98 5.31 -17.61 5.77
CA TYR A 98 6.37 -17.10 4.88
C TYR A 98 6.33 -15.57 4.80
N ILE A 99 5.14 -14.99 4.60
CA ILE A 99 4.95 -13.54 4.51
C ILE A 99 5.26 -12.88 5.87
N ARG A 100 4.73 -13.44 6.95
CA ARG A 100 4.95 -12.93 8.31
C ARG A 100 6.43 -12.98 8.72
N ALA A 101 7.13 -14.06 8.38
CA ALA A 101 8.55 -14.24 8.69
C ALA A 101 9.46 -13.22 7.99
N MET A 102 9.02 -12.62 6.88
CA MET A 102 9.69 -11.50 6.24
C MET A 102 9.44 -10.15 6.94
N GLY A 103 8.59 -10.11 7.99
CA GLY A 103 8.28 -8.89 8.76
C GLY A 103 7.13 -8.06 8.20
N PHE A 104 6.35 -8.59 7.27
CA PHE A 104 5.12 -7.95 6.81
C PHE A 104 3.99 -8.13 7.82
N THR A 105 3.08 -7.15 7.85
CA THR A 105 1.95 -7.07 8.77
C THR A 105 0.61 -6.96 8.05
N ALA A 106 0.66 -6.75 6.75
CA ALA A 106 -0.51 -6.73 5.88
C ALA A 106 -0.20 -7.39 4.52
N VAL A 107 -1.23 -7.96 3.89
CA VAL A 107 -1.18 -8.52 2.54
C VAL A 107 -2.19 -7.76 1.68
N TRP A 108 -1.70 -7.13 0.62
CA TRP A 108 -2.55 -6.57 -0.42
C TRP A 108 -2.81 -7.64 -1.46
N ILE A 109 -4.08 -7.94 -1.71
CA ILE A 109 -4.58 -8.90 -2.71
C ILE A 109 -5.30 -8.16 -3.83
N THR A 110 -5.24 -8.68 -5.05
CA THR A 110 -5.99 -8.19 -6.21
C THR A 110 -7.50 -8.26 -5.96
N PRO A 111 -8.35 -7.56 -6.76
CA PRO A 111 -9.80 -7.58 -6.57
C PRO A 111 -10.34 -9.00 -6.53
N ILE A 112 -11.34 -9.21 -5.68
CA ILE A 112 -11.91 -10.54 -5.39
C ILE A 112 -13.26 -10.77 -6.02
N VAL A 113 -13.80 -9.77 -6.72
CA VAL A 113 -15.16 -9.79 -7.27
C VAL A 113 -15.28 -10.76 -8.44
N ASP A 114 -16.49 -11.25 -8.69
CA ASP A 114 -16.82 -12.18 -9.79
C ASP A 114 -16.42 -11.57 -11.15
N ASN A 115 -15.72 -12.33 -11.97
CA ASN A 115 -15.21 -11.96 -13.30
C ASN A 115 -15.89 -12.83 -14.37
N PRO A 116 -15.76 -12.51 -15.69
CA PRO A 116 -16.30 -13.38 -16.74
C PRO A 116 -15.67 -14.78 -16.75
N ASP A 117 -16.51 -15.79 -17.01
CA ASP A 117 -16.11 -17.21 -17.01
C ASP A 117 -15.36 -17.64 -18.29
N GLU A 118 -15.26 -16.76 -19.29
CA GLU A 118 -14.62 -17.04 -20.58
C GLU A 118 -13.38 -16.15 -20.78
N ALA A 119 -12.50 -16.57 -21.69
CA ALA A 119 -11.47 -15.69 -22.23
C ALA A 119 -12.11 -14.68 -23.20
N PHE A 120 -11.68 -13.43 -23.12
CA PHE A 120 -12.16 -12.34 -23.97
C PHE A 120 -11.78 -12.57 -25.43
N THR A 121 -12.77 -12.53 -26.33
CA THR A 121 -12.53 -12.74 -27.78
C THR A 121 -12.42 -11.46 -28.59
N GLY A 122 -12.74 -10.32 -27.99
CA GLY A 122 -12.61 -9.00 -28.61
C GLY A 122 -11.19 -8.44 -28.53
N GLY A 123 -11.04 -7.19 -28.94
CA GLY A 123 -9.79 -6.47 -28.92
C GLY A 123 -8.73 -6.98 -29.88
N ASN A 124 -7.51 -6.45 -29.73
CA ASN A 124 -6.33 -6.87 -30.48
C ASN A 124 -5.63 -8.04 -29.79
N ARG A 125 -4.79 -8.77 -30.53
CA ARG A 125 -3.92 -9.77 -29.92
C ARG A 125 -2.88 -9.11 -29.03
N ILE A 126 -2.49 -9.81 -27.98
CA ILE A 126 -1.40 -9.36 -27.09
C ILE A 126 -0.15 -9.04 -27.93
N GLY A 127 0.39 -7.82 -27.76
CA GLY A 127 1.52 -7.30 -28.52
C GLY A 127 1.17 -6.61 -29.84
N GLU A 128 -0.10 -6.60 -30.27
CA GLU A 128 -0.55 -5.94 -31.49
C GLU A 128 -1.26 -4.58 -31.23
N GLY A 129 -0.61 -3.67 -30.55
CA GLY A 129 -1.13 -2.33 -30.31
C GLY A 129 -1.55 -2.04 -28.88
N PHE A 130 -2.18 -0.92 -28.67
CA PHE A 130 -2.77 -0.51 -27.40
C PHE A 130 -4.14 -1.23 -27.24
N PHE A 131 -4.49 -1.71 -26.06
CA PHE A 131 -5.73 -2.50 -25.83
C PHE A 131 -5.69 -3.92 -26.45
N ALA A 132 -4.61 -4.63 -26.16
CA ALA A 132 -4.37 -5.95 -26.66
C ALA A 132 -4.77 -7.01 -25.64
N ASP A 133 -6.08 -7.23 -25.43
CA ASP A 133 -6.61 -8.14 -24.40
C ASP A 133 -7.20 -9.44 -24.95
N ARG A 134 -7.12 -9.67 -26.29
CA ARG A 134 -7.69 -10.88 -26.90
C ARG A 134 -7.07 -12.15 -26.35
N GLY A 135 -7.90 -13.00 -25.79
CA GLY A 135 -7.52 -14.26 -25.17
C GLY A 135 -7.22 -14.17 -23.68
N LYS A 136 -7.16 -12.97 -23.09
CA LYS A 136 -6.97 -12.74 -21.65
C LYS A 136 -8.24 -13.09 -20.87
N THR A 137 -8.08 -13.45 -19.62
CA THR A 137 -9.16 -13.77 -18.69
C THR A 137 -9.16 -12.84 -17.50
N GLY A 138 -10.19 -12.90 -16.65
CA GLY A 138 -10.31 -12.11 -15.43
C GLY A 138 -9.37 -12.50 -14.28
N TYR A 139 -8.34 -13.31 -14.50
CA TYR A 139 -7.42 -13.83 -13.46
C TYR A 139 -6.84 -12.77 -12.52
N HIS A 140 -6.78 -11.54 -12.98
CA HIS A 140 -6.26 -10.41 -12.22
C HIS A 140 -7.30 -9.72 -11.33
N GLY A 141 -8.60 -10.05 -11.50
CA GLY A 141 -9.70 -9.55 -10.68
C GLY A 141 -10.29 -8.20 -11.11
N TYR A 142 -9.69 -7.49 -12.08
CA TYR A 142 -10.11 -6.12 -12.45
C TYR A 142 -11.30 -6.07 -13.43
N TRP A 143 -11.84 -7.22 -13.86
CA TRP A 143 -12.97 -7.29 -14.78
C TRP A 143 -14.28 -7.65 -14.09
N GLY A 144 -14.59 -6.92 -13.00
CA GLY A 144 -15.76 -7.19 -12.17
C GLY A 144 -17.09 -7.18 -12.92
N VAL A 145 -17.92 -8.21 -12.69
CA VAL A 145 -19.29 -8.34 -13.19
C VAL A 145 -20.29 -8.42 -12.05
N ASN A 146 -19.90 -8.93 -10.89
CA ASN A 146 -20.71 -8.89 -9.68
C ASN A 146 -19.84 -8.50 -8.47
N PHE A 147 -19.96 -7.25 -8.04
CA PHE A 147 -19.12 -6.69 -6.97
C PHE A 147 -19.52 -7.17 -5.56
N TYR A 148 -20.66 -7.90 -5.45
CA TYR A 148 -21.13 -8.49 -4.19
C TYR A 148 -20.74 -9.95 -4.01
N ARG A 149 -20.14 -10.59 -5.01
CA ARG A 149 -19.71 -11.99 -4.98
C ARG A 149 -18.23 -12.11 -5.16
N VAL A 150 -17.66 -13.11 -4.49
CA VAL A 150 -16.26 -13.51 -4.72
C VAL A 150 -16.23 -14.40 -5.96
N ASP A 151 -15.20 -14.21 -6.78
CA ASP A 151 -14.88 -15.06 -7.93
C ASP A 151 -14.66 -16.51 -7.47
N GLU A 152 -15.24 -17.46 -8.17
CA GLU A 152 -15.23 -18.87 -7.81
C GLU A 152 -13.83 -19.50 -7.77
N HIS A 153 -12.84 -18.89 -8.42
CA HIS A 153 -11.45 -19.36 -8.41
C HIS A 153 -10.72 -19.02 -7.08
N LEU A 154 -11.28 -18.19 -6.21
CA LEU A 154 -10.59 -17.67 -5.03
C LEU A 154 -10.98 -18.34 -3.72
N GLU A 155 -12.25 -18.74 -3.56
CA GLU A 155 -12.75 -19.39 -2.36
C GLU A 155 -12.60 -20.92 -2.45
N SER A 156 -12.39 -21.55 -1.30
CA SER A 156 -12.32 -23.01 -1.16
C SER A 156 -13.44 -23.53 -0.27
N GLY A 157 -13.67 -24.83 -0.27
CA GLY A 157 -14.63 -25.45 0.63
C GLY A 157 -14.29 -25.17 2.10
N GLY A 158 -15.14 -24.38 2.79
CA GLY A 158 -14.93 -24.00 4.20
C GLY A 158 -13.98 -22.82 4.42
N LEU A 159 -13.52 -22.15 3.37
CA LEU A 159 -12.70 -20.94 3.45
C LEU A 159 -13.30 -19.83 2.57
N ARG A 160 -14.30 -19.14 3.08
CA ARG A 160 -14.88 -17.94 2.50
C ARG A 160 -14.00 -16.72 2.79
N PHE A 161 -14.20 -15.62 2.08
CA PHE A 161 -13.41 -14.39 2.30
C PHE A 161 -13.40 -13.95 3.78
N ALA A 162 -14.54 -13.97 4.46
CA ALA A 162 -14.61 -13.64 5.89
C ALA A 162 -13.81 -14.62 6.79
N ASP A 163 -13.74 -15.90 6.43
CA ASP A 163 -12.91 -16.89 7.14
C ASP A 163 -11.43 -16.67 6.86
N PHE A 164 -11.09 -16.36 5.63
CA PHE A 164 -9.73 -16.04 5.21
C PHE A 164 -9.18 -14.83 5.97
N THR A 165 -9.86 -13.69 5.94
CA THR A 165 -9.45 -12.46 6.63
C THR A 165 -9.32 -12.67 8.14
N ARG A 166 -10.30 -13.34 8.75
CA ARG A 166 -10.29 -13.67 10.16
C ARG A 166 -9.11 -14.56 10.54
N ARG A 167 -8.81 -15.60 9.74
CA ARG A 167 -7.69 -16.51 9.99
C ARG A 167 -6.35 -15.84 9.78
N MET A 168 -6.17 -15.07 8.70
CA MET A 168 -4.97 -14.28 8.45
C MET A 168 -4.64 -13.38 9.66
N GLN A 169 -5.65 -12.69 10.19
CA GLN A 169 -5.45 -11.81 11.35
C GLN A 169 -5.23 -12.60 12.65
N ALA A 170 -6.05 -13.62 12.95
CA ALA A 170 -6.02 -14.31 14.24
C ALA A 170 -4.83 -15.27 14.38
N GLU A 171 -4.46 -15.97 13.30
CA GLU A 171 -3.41 -17.00 13.33
C GLU A 171 -2.03 -16.41 13.02
N HIS A 172 -1.96 -15.34 12.20
CA HIS A 172 -0.69 -14.79 11.69
C HIS A 172 -0.49 -13.30 11.98
N GLY A 173 -1.50 -12.58 12.46
CA GLY A 173 -1.41 -11.13 12.69
C GLY A 173 -1.35 -10.31 11.39
N LEU A 174 -1.75 -10.89 10.25
CA LEU A 174 -1.72 -10.28 8.94
C LEU A 174 -3.08 -9.68 8.58
N LYS A 175 -3.12 -8.38 8.31
CA LYS A 175 -4.29 -7.67 7.80
C LYS A 175 -4.45 -7.90 6.30
N ILE A 176 -5.68 -7.82 5.79
CA ILE A 176 -5.92 -7.88 4.34
C ILE A 176 -6.23 -6.49 3.81
N VAL A 177 -5.45 -6.04 2.85
CA VAL A 177 -5.71 -4.86 2.02
C VAL A 177 -6.38 -5.36 0.75
N LEU A 178 -7.61 -4.91 0.52
CA LEU A 178 -8.38 -5.31 -0.65
C LEU A 178 -8.20 -4.28 -1.78
N ASP A 179 -7.83 -4.77 -2.97
CA ASP A 179 -7.88 -3.96 -4.18
C ASP A 179 -9.32 -3.80 -4.65
N ILE A 180 -9.71 -2.59 -5.04
CA ILE A 180 -11.08 -2.27 -5.46
C ILE A 180 -11.07 -1.46 -6.76
N VAL A 181 -12.12 -1.66 -7.57
CA VAL A 181 -12.33 -0.96 -8.82
C VAL A 181 -13.66 -0.21 -8.76
N CYS A 182 -13.65 1.10 -9.07
CA CYS A 182 -14.89 1.88 -9.18
C CYS A 182 -15.08 2.48 -10.58
N ASN A 183 -14.04 2.51 -11.41
CA ASN A 183 -14.07 3.11 -12.72
C ASN A 183 -14.82 2.25 -13.75
N HIS A 184 -14.66 0.93 -13.70
CA HIS A 184 -15.11 0.05 -14.78
C HIS A 184 -15.49 -1.35 -14.29
N GLY A 185 -16.18 -2.08 -15.16
CA GLY A 185 -16.37 -3.53 -15.09
C GLY A 185 -15.52 -4.27 -16.11
N SER A 186 -16.01 -5.38 -16.63
CA SER A 186 -15.34 -6.19 -17.64
C SER A 186 -15.29 -5.51 -19.01
N PRO A 187 -14.47 -5.99 -19.98
CA PRO A 187 -14.56 -5.59 -21.38
C PRO A 187 -15.98 -5.73 -21.92
N SER A 188 -16.40 -4.84 -22.81
CA SER A 188 -17.83 -4.69 -23.11
C SER A 188 -18.18 -4.63 -24.60
N TYR A 189 -17.21 -4.57 -25.49
CA TYR A 189 -17.45 -4.48 -26.93
C TYR A 189 -16.29 -5.03 -27.75
N THR A 190 -16.42 -5.03 -29.08
CA THR A 190 -15.48 -5.59 -30.08
C THR A 190 -15.46 -7.12 -30.17
N MET A 191 -16.27 -7.81 -29.42
CA MET A 191 -16.39 -9.27 -29.54
C MET A 191 -17.02 -9.66 -30.89
N PRO A 192 -16.56 -10.72 -31.57
CA PRO A 192 -17.21 -11.20 -32.78
C PRO A 192 -18.66 -11.65 -32.57
N VAL A 193 -18.93 -12.17 -31.38
CA VAL A 193 -20.26 -12.54 -30.89
C VAL A 193 -20.31 -12.10 -29.43
N ASP A 194 -21.43 -11.57 -29.02
CA ASP A 194 -21.64 -11.16 -27.63
C ASP A 194 -21.38 -12.35 -26.68
N GLN A 195 -20.47 -12.15 -25.72
CA GLN A 195 -20.09 -13.19 -24.77
C GLN A 195 -20.77 -12.94 -23.42
N PRO A 196 -21.29 -14.01 -22.77
CA PRO A 196 -21.90 -13.89 -21.46
C PRO A 196 -20.96 -13.22 -20.42
N LYS A 197 -21.54 -12.43 -19.53
CA LYS A 197 -20.90 -11.67 -18.47
C LYS A 197 -20.00 -10.50 -18.95
N PHE A 198 -19.54 -10.47 -20.17
CA PHE A 198 -18.76 -9.34 -20.68
C PHE A 198 -19.63 -8.09 -20.85
N GLY A 199 -19.25 -7.00 -20.18
CA GLY A 199 -20.02 -5.75 -20.17
C GLY A 199 -21.30 -5.79 -19.33
N GLU A 200 -21.50 -6.84 -18.54
CA GLU A 200 -22.67 -7.02 -17.69
C GLU A 200 -22.35 -6.69 -16.22
N ILE A 201 -23.33 -6.15 -15.48
CA ILE A 201 -23.24 -5.91 -14.03
C ILE A 201 -24.44 -6.56 -13.34
N TYR A 202 -24.15 -7.35 -12.32
CA TYR A 202 -25.13 -8.09 -11.52
C TYR A 202 -25.21 -7.57 -10.09
N ASP A 203 -26.39 -7.64 -9.48
CA ASP A 203 -26.58 -7.29 -8.06
C ASP A 203 -26.28 -8.48 -7.10
N ALA A 204 -26.43 -8.22 -5.80
CA ALA A 204 -26.19 -9.22 -4.75
C ALA A 204 -27.02 -10.49 -4.91
N GLU A 205 -28.22 -10.39 -5.47
CA GLU A 205 -29.13 -11.51 -5.76
C GLU A 205 -28.82 -12.21 -7.08
N GLY A 206 -27.85 -11.70 -7.86
CA GLY A 206 -27.48 -12.22 -9.17
C GLY A 206 -28.43 -11.82 -10.28
N ARG A 207 -29.16 -10.70 -10.12
CA ARG A 207 -30.01 -10.14 -11.18
C ARG A 207 -29.22 -9.15 -12.02
N LEU A 208 -29.36 -9.24 -13.34
CA LEU A 208 -28.73 -8.31 -14.28
C LEU A 208 -29.24 -6.87 -14.03
N ARG A 209 -28.33 -5.95 -13.83
CA ARG A 209 -28.61 -4.53 -13.57
C ARG A 209 -28.20 -3.64 -14.75
N ALA A 210 -27.10 -3.97 -15.40
CA ALA A 210 -26.61 -3.23 -16.54
C ALA A 210 -25.92 -4.18 -17.52
N ASP A 211 -25.94 -3.83 -18.81
CA ASP A 211 -25.38 -4.63 -19.88
C ASP A 211 -25.06 -3.74 -21.09
N HIS A 212 -23.84 -3.81 -21.55
CA HIS A 212 -23.36 -3.09 -22.72
C HIS A 212 -23.84 -3.69 -24.06
N GLN A 213 -24.26 -4.96 -24.05
CA GLN A 213 -24.78 -5.68 -25.22
C GLN A 213 -23.82 -5.67 -26.41
N ASN A 214 -22.50 -5.79 -26.13
CA ASN A 214 -21.42 -5.71 -27.11
C ASN A 214 -21.46 -4.44 -28.01
N LEU A 215 -22.08 -3.37 -27.51
CA LEU A 215 -22.16 -2.08 -28.21
C LEU A 215 -20.99 -1.19 -27.80
N ARG A 216 -20.54 -0.33 -28.72
CA ARG A 216 -19.59 0.73 -28.36
C ARG A 216 -20.27 1.75 -27.43
N PRO A 217 -19.50 2.42 -26.54
CA PRO A 217 -20.06 3.41 -25.62
C PRO A 217 -20.95 4.45 -26.31
N GLU A 218 -20.57 4.94 -27.46
CA GLU A 218 -21.33 5.96 -28.22
C GLU A 218 -22.68 5.45 -28.77
N GLN A 219 -22.85 4.14 -28.83
CA GLN A 219 -24.06 3.48 -29.31
C GLN A 219 -25.06 3.16 -28.19
N LEU A 220 -24.67 3.35 -26.93
CA LEU A 220 -25.54 3.10 -25.79
C LEU A 220 -26.75 4.04 -25.81
N ASP A 221 -27.95 3.48 -25.62
CA ASP A 221 -29.23 4.21 -25.59
C ASP A 221 -29.60 4.57 -24.14
N PRO A 222 -29.65 5.88 -23.78
CA PRO A 222 -30.03 6.31 -22.42
C PRO A 222 -31.45 5.92 -22.03
N SER A 223 -32.31 5.61 -22.99
CA SER A 223 -33.68 5.12 -22.74
C SER A 223 -33.73 3.65 -22.36
N ASN A 224 -32.70 2.87 -22.71
CA ASN A 224 -32.57 1.47 -22.29
C ASN A 224 -32.12 1.41 -20.82
N PRO A 225 -32.92 0.78 -19.92
CA PRO A 225 -32.54 0.66 -18.51
C PRO A 225 -31.17 0.00 -18.28
N LEU A 226 -30.78 -0.95 -19.12
CA LEU A 226 -29.52 -1.70 -18.99
C LEU A 226 -28.28 -0.86 -19.34
N HIS A 227 -28.43 0.23 -20.11
CA HIS A 227 -27.31 1.07 -20.50
C HIS A 227 -27.03 2.22 -19.52
N ARG A 228 -27.91 2.50 -18.57
CA ARG A 228 -27.86 3.72 -17.73
C ARG A 228 -26.73 3.76 -16.73
N TRP A 229 -26.07 2.65 -16.50
CA TRP A 229 -24.97 2.58 -15.54
C TRP A 229 -23.62 2.83 -16.19
N PHE A 230 -23.58 3.10 -17.48
CA PHE A 230 -22.35 3.29 -18.24
C PHE A 230 -22.26 4.67 -18.85
N HIS A 231 -21.05 5.21 -18.88
CA HIS A 231 -20.72 6.37 -19.69
C HIS A 231 -20.82 6.05 -21.18
N ARG A 232 -21.16 7.05 -21.98
CA ARG A 232 -21.29 6.93 -23.44
C ARG A 232 -20.02 7.36 -24.18
N GLU A 233 -18.93 7.47 -23.48
CA GLU A 233 -17.62 7.81 -24.01
C GLU A 233 -16.63 6.71 -23.59
N PRO A 234 -15.73 6.28 -24.50
CA PRO A 234 -14.67 5.34 -24.13
C PRO A 234 -13.70 5.99 -23.17
N ASP A 235 -13.21 5.23 -22.20
CA ASP A 235 -12.18 5.69 -21.26
C ASP A 235 -10.95 4.79 -21.31
N LEU A 236 -10.96 3.68 -20.58
CA LEU A 236 -9.83 2.76 -20.47
C LEU A 236 -10.06 1.52 -21.30
N ALA A 237 -9.27 1.33 -22.35
CA ALA A 237 -9.36 0.15 -23.23
C ALA A 237 -10.79 -0.07 -23.76
N GLU A 238 -11.25 -1.32 -23.71
CA GLU A 238 -12.59 -1.75 -24.14
C GLU A 238 -13.47 -2.07 -22.91
N LEU A 239 -13.11 -1.52 -21.75
CA LEU A 239 -13.79 -1.78 -20.48
C LEU A 239 -15.14 -1.03 -20.42
N SER A 240 -16.10 -1.60 -19.71
CA SER A 240 -17.38 -0.97 -19.42
C SER A 240 -17.20 0.14 -18.38
N ASN A 241 -17.14 1.38 -18.85
CA ASN A 241 -16.91 2.56 -18.02
C ASN A 241 -18.15 2.91 -17.22
N LEU A 242 -18.12 2.76 -15.90
CA LEU A 242 -19.26 3.00 -15.02
C LEU A 242 -19.53 4.50 -14.87
N ASP A 243 -20.81 4.90 -14.93
CA ASP A 243 -21.24 6.30 -14.78
C ASP A 243 -21.13 6.76 -13.33
N ASP A 244 -20.03 7.43 -13.00
CA ASP A 244 -19.74 7.99 -11.69
C ASP A 244 -20.72 9.09 -11.25
N THR A 245 -21.49 9.65 -12.18
CA THR A 245 -22.54 10.64 -11.89
C THR A 245 -23.88 10.00 -11.52
N ASN A 246 -24.04 8.70 -11.75
CA ASN A 246 -25.27 7.96 -11.46
C ASN A 246 -25.31 7.56 -9.98
N PRO A 247 -26.32 8.04 -9.19
CA PRO A 247 -26.41 7.69 -7.78
C PRO A 247 -26.65 6.18 -7.52
N GLU A 248 -27.29 5.45 -8.46
CA GLU A 248 -27.46 4.00 -8.34
C GLU A 248 -26.11 3.27 -8.41
N VAL A 249 -25.19 3.73 -9.26
CA VAL A 249 -23.82 3.20 -9.35
C VAL A 249 -23.05 3.48 -8.06
N MET A 250 -23.13 4.70 -7.53
CA MET A 250 -22.53 5.06 -6.24
C MET A 250 -23.06 4.18 -5.10
N ASP A 251 -24.39 3.98 -5.05
CA ASP A 251 -25.03 3.16 -4.01
C ASP A 251 -24.62 1.69 -4.13
N TYR A 252 -24.55 1.16 -5.35
CA TYR A 252 -24.14 -0.20 -5.65
C TYR A 252 -22.69 -0.45 -5.21
N LEU A 253 -21.75 0.37 -5.68
CA LEU A 253 -20.32 0.23 -5.36
C LEU A 253 -20.06 0.41 -3.86
N THR A 254 -20.65 1.45 -3.24
CA THR A 254 -20.47 1.68 -1.80
C THR A 254 -21.02 0.50 -0.98
N GLY A 255 -22.19 -0.02 -1.35
CA GLY A 255 -22.81 -1.17 -0.67
C GLY A 255 -21.94 -2.42 -0.76
N ALA A 256 -21.42 -2.72 -1.95
CA ALA A 256 -20.53 -3.86 -2.18
C ALA A 256 -19.24 -3.74 -1.35
N TYR A 257 -18.61 -2.59 -1.35
CA TYR A 257 -17.33 -2.41 -0.63
C TYR A 257 -17.50 -2.33 0.89
N LEU A 258 -18.60 -1.80 1.39
CA LEU A 258 -18.94 -1.91 2.82
C LEU A 258 -19.09 -3.38 3.27
N GLN A 259 -19.69 -4.23 2.44
CA GLN A 259 -19.79 -5.67 2.72
C GLN A 259 -18.39 -6.31 2.90
N TRP A 260 -17.41 -5.93 2.08
CA TRP A 260 -16.07 -6.49 2.19
C TRP A 260 -15.30 -5.98 3.42
N ILE A 261 -15.55 -4.74 3.85
CA ILE A 261 -15.02 -4.24 5.13
C ILE A 261 -15.66 -5.01 6.29
N ASP A 262 -16.97 -5.21 6.27
CA ASP A 262 -17.69 -5.99 7.30
C ASP A 262 -17.17 -7.45 7.36
N GLN A 263 -16.61 -7.98 6.27
CA GLN A 263 -15.97 -9.29 6.20
C GLN A 263 -14.46 -9.27 6.49
N GLY A 264 -13.88 -8.13 6.89
CA GLY A 264 -12.53 -8.04 7.43
C GLY A 264 -11.47 -7.45 6.50
N ALA A 265 -11.84 -6.82 5.38
CA ALA A 265 -10.89 -5.95 4.67
C ALA A 265 -10.46 -4.80 5.58
N ALA A 266 -9.16 -4.64 5.80
CA ALA A 266 -8.59 -3.68 6.74
C ALA A 266 -8.21 -2.34 6.10
N ALA A 267 -8.04 -2.30 4.80
CA ALA A 267 -7.78 -1.11 4.00
C ALA A 267 -8.16 -1.37 2.54
N PHE A 268 -8.32 -0.30 1.75
CA PHE A 268 -8.49 -0.41 0.29
C PHE A 268 -7.32 0.18 -0.48
N ARG A 269 -6.89 -0.53 -1.51
CA ARG A 269 -6.22 0.06 -2.68
C ARG A 269 -7.27 0.33 -3.74
N ILE A 270 -7.31 1.53 -4.27
CA ILE A 270 -8.25 1.96 -5.30
C ILE A 270 -7.55 1.97 -6.64
N ASP A 271 -8.00 1.11 -7.53
CA ASP A 271 -7.54 1.06 -8.91
C ASP A 271 -7.94 2.33 -9.67
N THR A 272 -7.06 2.80 -10.54
CA THR A 272 -7.34 3.90 -11.49
C THR A 272 -8.05 5.12 -10.88
N ILE A 273 -7.67 5.54 -9.65
CA ILE A 273 -8.36 6.62 -8.91
C ILE A 273 -8.47 7.93 -9.72
N SER A 274 -7.50 8.20 -10.60
CA SER A 274 -7.46 9.41 -11.44
C SER A 274 -8.50 9.41 -12.56
N ARG A 275 -9.10 8.27 -12.88
CA ARG A 275 -10.12 8.15 -13.94
C ARG A 275 -11.50 8.59 -13.49
N VAL A 276 -11.75 8.57 -12.18
CA VAL A 276 -13.03 8.96 -11.58
C VAL A 276 -12.87 10.32 -10.89
N PRO A 277 -13.79 11.29 -11.10
CA PRO A 277 -13.65 12.64 -10.57
C PRO A 277 -13.63 12.72 -9.03
N HIS A 278 -12.92 13.69 -8.48
CA HIS A 278 -12.80 13.89 -7.03
C HIS A 278 -14.13 13.98 -6.26
N PRO A 279 -15.22 14.58 -6.79
CA PRO A 279 -16.52 14.57 -6.09
C PRO A 279 -17.05 13.17 -5.78
N PHE A 280 -16.83 12.20 -6.67
CA PHE A 280 -17.18 10.79 -6.42
C PHE A 280 -16.37 10.25 -5.23
N TRP A 281 -15.05 10.46 -5.23
CA TRP A 281 -14.17 9.97 -4.15
C TRP A 281 -14.46 10.63 -2.81
N ALA A 282 -14.80 11.92 -2.81
CA ALA A 282 -15.23 12.61 -1.60
C ALA A 282 -16.48 11.99 -0.98
N GLU A 283 -17.48 11.69 -1.80
CA GLU A 283 -18.72 11.06 -1.35
C GLU A 283 -18.50 9.59 -0.96
N PHE A 284 -17.76 8.82 -1.76
CA PHE A 284 -17.41 7.43 -1.47
C PHE A 284 -16.66 7.33 -0.13
N ALA A 285 -15.59 8.11 0.06
CA ALA A 285 -14.82 8.13 1.30
C ALA A 285 -15.67 8.55 2.51
N ARG A 286 -16.55 9.53 2.33
CA ARG A 286 -17.48 9.97 3.37
C ARG A 286 -18.43 8.84 3.80
N ARG A 287 -18.99 8.08 2.85
CA ARG A 287 -19.90 6.96 3.13
C ARG A 287 -19.17 5.81 3.84
N ILE A 288 -17.99 5.44 3.37
CA ILE A 288 -17.15 4.40 4.00
C ILE A 288 -16.83 4.81 5.45
N ARG A 289 -16.28 6.01 5.66
CA ARG A 289 -15.84 6.48 6.99
C ARG A 289 -16.99 6.79 7.95
N ALA A 290 -18.19 7.05 7.44
CA ALA A 290 -19.39 7.19 8.28
C ALA A 290 -19.74 5.87 8.99
N ARG A 291 -19.46 4.72 8.36
CA ARG A 291 -19.71 3.40 8.93
C ARG A 291 -18.45 2.81 9.61
N HIS A 292 -17.28 3.06 9.03
CA HIS A 292 -15.97 2.61 9.53
C HIS A 292 -15.02 3.79 9.73
N PRO A 293 -15.15 4.53 10.86
CA PRO A 293 -14.31 5.70 11.12
C PRO A 293 -12.82 5.37 11.07
N GLY A 294 -12.05 6.21 10.35
CA GLY A 294 -10.60 6.00 10.21
C GLY A 294 -10.20 4.89 9.24
N PHE A 295 -11.13 4.35 8.44
CA PHE A 295 -10.77 3.34 7.44
C PHE A 295 -9.77 3.89 6.42
N PHE A 296 -8.61 3.24 6.32
CA PHE A 296 -7.52 3.66 5.46
C PHE A 296 -7.76 3.29 4.00
N MET A 297 -7.53 4.24 3.11
CA MET A 297 -7.64 4.05 1.66
C MET A 297 -6.46 4.72 0.96
N PHE A 298 -5.97 4.08 -0.09
CA PHE A 298 -4.97 4.66 -0.98
C PHE A 298 -5.29 4.32 -2.43
N GLY A 299 -4.99 5.26 -3.33
CA GLY A 299 -5.32 5.14 -4.74
C GLY A 299 -4.08 4.99 -5.62
N GLU A 300 -4.31 4.40 -6.80
CA GLU A 300 -3.35 4.41 -7.88
C GLU A 300 -3.66 5.56 -8.84
N ASP A 301 -2.80 6.56 -8.85
CA ASP A 301 -2.68 7.51 -9.94
C ASP A 301 -1.31 7.33 -10.58
N PHE A 302 -1.26 6.70 -11.76
CA PHE A 302 -0.01 6.39 -12.47
C PHE A 302 0.63 7.66 -13.04
N ASN A 303 1.07 8.54 -12.14
CA ASN A 303 1.63 9.83 -12.48
C ASN A 303 2.86 10.13 -11.60
N TYR A 304 3.93 10.61 -12.24
CA TYR A 304 5.18 10.94 -11.58
C TYR A 304 5.26 12.41 -11.12
N ASP A 305 4.22 13.20 -11.34
CA ASP A 305 4.12 14.56 -10.80
C ASP A 305 3.44 14.53 -9.43
N ALA A 306 4.22 14.83 -8.39
CA ALA A 306 3.73 14.88 -7.01
C ALA A 306 2.54 15.84 -6.83
N LYS A 307 2.48 16.95 -7.59
CA LYS A 307 1.38 17.92 -7.49
C LYS A 307 0.06 17.35 -7.98
N VAL A 308 0.11 16.47 -8.98
CA VAL A 308 -1.08 15.82 -9.53
C VAL A 308 -1.61 14.78 -8.55
N ILE A 309 -0.79 13.81 -8.16
CA ILE A 309 -1.25 12.72 -7.28
C ILE A 309 -1.59 13.22 -5.87
N ALA A 310 -1.02 14.32 -5.42
CA ALA A 310 -1.30 14.92 -4.11
C ALA A 310 -2.73 15.43 -3.96
N GLU A 311 -3.40 15.78 -5.06
CA GLU A 311 -4.79 16.26 -5.02
C GLU A 311 -5.75 15.24 -4.40
N HIS A 312 -5.52 13.93 -4.60
CA HIS A 312 -6.31 12.87 -3.96
C HIS A 312 -6.18 12.88 -2.43
N THR A 313 -5.05 13.35 -1.90
CA THR A 313 -4.81 13.38 -0.45
C THR A 313 -5.53 14.51 0.28
N ARG A 314 -6.06 15.49 -0.44
CA ARG A 314 -6.77 16.64 0.13
C ARG A 314 -8.11 16.23 0.74
N PRO A 315 -8.49 16.73 1.92
CA PRO A 315 -9.76 16.40 2.57
C PRO A 315 -10.99 16.66 1.69
N ALA A 316 -10.97 17.75 0.90
CA ALA A 316 -12.04 18.10 -0.02
C ALA A 316 -12.26 17.07 -1.13
N ASN A 317 -11.21 16.30 -1.48
CA ASN A 317 -11.21 15.27 -2.51
C ASN A 317 -11.34 13.84 -1.93
N GLY A 318 -11.75 13.73 -0.65
CA GLY A 318 -11.93 12.46 0.05
C GLY A 318 -10.78 12.07 0.98
N GLY A 319 -9.63 12.77 0.93
CA GLY A 319 -8.49 12.50 1.81
C GLY A 319 -7.99 11.05 1.68
N VAL A 320 -7.85 10.58 0.44
CA VAL A 320 -7.34 9.24 0.09
C VAL A 320 -5.84 9.35 -0.10
N SER A 321 -5.05 8.48 0.54
CA SER A 321 -3.61 8.38 0.30
C SER A 321 -3.33 7.87 -1.12
N VAL A 322 -2.08 7.83 -1.55
CA VAL A 322 -1.72 7.37 -2.90
C VAL A 322 -0.45 6.52 -2.89
N LEU A 323 -0.29 5.73 -3.94
CA LEU A 323 0.98 5.10 -4.31
C LEU A 323 1.98 6.21 -4.72
N ASP A 324 3.19 6.18 -4.14
CA ASP A 324 4.20 7.22 -4.31
C ASP A 324 5.03 7.01 -5.58
N PHE A 325 4.42 7.25 -6.74
CA PHE A 325 5.09 7.14 -8.04
C PHE A 325 6.29 8.08 -8.21
N PRO A 326 6.26 9.34 -7.72
CA PRO A 326 7.44 10.21 -7.77
C PRO A 326 8.65 9.60 -7.05
N LEU A 327 8.46 9.09 -5.84
CA LEU A 327 9.54 8.41 -5.10
C LEU A 327 9.95 7.10 -5.77
N LYS A 328 9.01 6.32 -6.32
CA LYS A 328 9.31 5.12 -7.11
C LYS A 328 10.24 5.44 -8.28
N GLY A 329 9.98 6.53 -9.00
CA GLY A 329 10.84 7.00 -10.08
C GLY A 329 12.27 7.33 -9.61
N ALA A 330 12.39 8.06 -8.51
CA ALA A 330 13.68 8.38 -7.90
C ALA A 330 14.42 7.13 -7.40
N MET A 331 13.69 6.15 -6.83
CA MET A 331 14.27 4.87 -6.38
C MET A 331 14.85 4.06 -7.55
N ALA A 332 14.16 4.01 -8.69
CA ALA A 332 14.68 3.35 -9.89
C ALA A 332 16.01 3.99 -10.34
N GLU A 333 16.07 5.35 -10.39
CA GLU A 333 17.30 6.06 -10.72
C GLU A 333 18.47 5.75 -9.77
N VAL A 334 18.19 5.53 -8.49
CA VAL A 334 19.23 5.34 -7.47
C VAL A 334 19.64 3.88 -7.32
N PHE A 335 18.72 2.93 -7.41
CA PHE A 335 18.98 1.53 -7.07
C PHE A 335 19.14 0.60 -8.27
N GLU A 336 18.62 0.96 -9.46
CA GLU A 336 18.86 0.23 -10.70
C GLU A 336 20.18 0.64 -11.39
N LYS A 337 20.69 1.85 -11.07
CA LYS A 337 21.89 2.41 -11.71
C LYS A 337 23.05 2.48 -10.72
N PRO A 338 23.99 1.54 -10.74
CA PRO A 338 25.20 1.62 -9.92
C PRO A 338 25.94 2.95 -10.14
N GLY A 339 26.39 3.58 -9.04
CA GLY A 339 27.08 4.89 -9.09
C GLY A 339 26.15 6.12 -9.13
N SER A 340 24.84 5.95 -9.17
CA SER A 340 23.89 7.05 -9.00
C SER A 340 23.93 7.62 -7.57
N ASP A 341 23.64 8.92 -7.42
CA ASP A 341 23.72 9.64 -6.15
C ASP A 341 22.43 9.51 -5.33
N PHE A 342 22.55 9.20 -4.02
CA PHE A 342 21.42 9.21 -3.08
C PHE A 342 20.68 10.56 -3.03
N GLY A 343 21.35 11.66 -3.35
CA GLY A 343 20.77 13.00 -3.40
C GLY A 343 19.54 13.11 -4.31
N ARG A 344 19.44 12.24 -5.33
CA ARG A 344 18.27 12.20 -6.24
C ARG A 344 16.96 11.83 -5.54
N LEU A 345 17.02 11.15 -4.38
CA LEU A 345 15.80 10.85 -3.60
C LEU A 345 15.22 12.10 -2.93
N LEU A 346 16.02 13.12 -2.67
CA LEU A 346 15.58 14.33 -1.95
C LEU A 346 14.46 15.07 -2.68
N GLU A 347 14.48 15.08 -4.01
CA GLU A 347 13.50 15.78 -4.84
C GLU A 347 12.10 15.15 -4.74
N ALA A 348 12.00 13.87 -4.36
CA ALA A 348 10.75 13.12 -4.25
C ALA A 348 10.29 12.91 -2.79
N LEU A 349 11.04 13.40 -1.79
CA LEU A 349 10.67 13.16 -0.39
C LEU A 349 9.51 14.01 0.11
N HIS A 350 9.44 15.26 -0.29
CA HIS A 350 8.35 16.19 0.07
C HIS A 350 8.01 16.24 1.57
N LEU A 351 9.03 16.26 2.44
CA LEU A 351 8.85 16.07 3.89
C LEU A 351 8.04 17.20 4.55
N ALA A 352 8.23 18.45 4.09
CA ALA A 352 7.67 19.64 4.73
C ALA A 352 7.36 20.78 3.75
N ASP A 353 7.27 20.52 2.46
CA ASP A 353 7.00 21.53 1.42
C ASP A 353 5.50 21.72 1.13
N GLY A 354 4.64 20.94 1.78
CA GLY A 354 3.20 21.04 1.64
C GLY A 354 2.64 20.47 0.34
N ALA A 355 3.44 19.71 -0.44
CA ALA A 355 2.96 19.06 -1.65
C ALA A 355 1.80 18.10 -1.35
N TYR A 356 1.98 17.22 -0.36
CA TYR A 356 0.95 16.29 0.10
C TYR A 356 0.30 16.75 1.40
N ARG A 357 -0.93 16.32 1.67
CA ARG A 357 -1.55 16.48 2.99
C ARG A 357 -0.66 15.89 4.09
N ASN A 358 -0.17 14.68 3.88
CA ASN A 358 0.79 14.04 4.77
C ASN A 358 1.67 13.05 4.00
N PRO A 359 2.97 13.33 3.77
CA PRO A 359 3.85 12.42 3.02
C PRO A 359 4.19 11.13 3.77
N TYR A 360 3.97 11.07 5.08
CA TYR A 360 4.22 9.87 5.89
C TYR A 360 3.12 8.81 5.75
N GLU A 361 2.01 9.14 5.10
CA GLU A 361 0.90 8.24 4.81
C GLU A 361 0.95 7.66 3.39
N LEU A 362 1.91 8.07 2.55
CA LEU A 362 2.06 7.57 1.18
C LEU A 362 2.53 6.12 1.18
N MET A 363 1.98 5.33 0.25
CA MET A 363 2.39 3.94 0.02
C MET A 363 3.64 3.93 -0.85
N THR A 364 4.79 3.60 -0.26
CA THR A 364 6.09 3.63 -0.93
C THR A 364 6.44 2.26 -1.50
N PHE A 365 6.93 2.22 -2.74
CA PHE A 365 7.21 0.98 -3.46
C PHE A 365 8.26 1.21 -4.55
N TYR A 366 8.79 0.14 -5.14
CA TYR A 366 9.73 0.23 -6.27
C TYR A 366 9.26 -0.51 -7.52
N ASP A 367 8.37 -1.49 -7.41
CA ASP A 367 7.70 -2.17 -8.53
C ASP A 367 6.30 -2.66 -8.14
N ASN A 368 5.47 -2.97 -9.16
CA ASN A 368 4.16 -3.59 -9.01
C ASN A 368 3.79 -4.38 -10.28
N HIS A 369 2.54 -4.82 -10.38
CA HIS A 369 2.05 -5.67 -11.48
C HIS A 369 1.80 -4.91 -12.80
N ASP A 370 1.70 -3.58 -12.80
CA ASP A 370 1.38 -2.75 -13.97
C ASP A 370 2.61 -2.10 -14.62
N MET A 371 3.79 -2.37 -14.10
CA MET A 371 5.05 -1.83 -14.61
C MET A 371 6.13 -2.89 -14.69
N ALA A 372 7.25 -2.54 -15.31
CA ALA A 372 8.43 -3.41 -15.23
C ALA A 372 8.85 -3.60 -13.77
N ARG A 373 9.15 -4.85 -13.40
CA ARG A 373 9.80 -5.12 -12.13
C ARG A 373 11.15 -4.40 -12.06
N MET A 374 11.58 -4.03 -10.86
CA MET A 374 12.87 -3.36 -10.66
C MET A 374 13.99 -4.16 -11.34
N ASN A 375 14.78 -3.46 -12.17
CA ASN A 375 15.87 -4.05 -12.95
C ASN A 375 17.22 -3.77 -12.28
N ALA A 376 17.46 -4.38 -11.14
CA ALA A 376 18.68 -4.19 -10.36
C ALA A 376 19.42 -5.51 -10.11
N ALA A 377 20.70 -5.40 -9.78
CA ALA A 377 21.44 -6.51 -9.19
C ALA A 377 20.86 -6.85 -7.80
N PRO A 378 21.13 -8.04 -7.24
CA PRO A 378 20.66 -8.40 -5.90
C PRO A 378 21.03 -7.36 -4.81
N SER A 379 22.18 -6.71 -4.92
CA SER A 379 22.59 -5.63 -4.02
C SER A 379 21.68 -4.40 -4.13
N GLY A 380 21.23 -4.05 -5.34
CA GLY A 380 20.29 -2.93 -5.53
C GLY A 380 18.93 -3.18 -4.87
N PHE A 381 18.42 -4.42 -4.91
CA PHE A 381 17.22 -4.80 -4.15
C PHE A 381 17.43 -4.70 -2.63
N ILE A 382 18.61 -5.11 -2.13
CA ILE A 382 18.97 -4.95 -0.71
C ILE A 382 18.99 -3.48 -0.32
N ASP A 383 19.61 -2.62 -1.12
CA ASP A 383 19.70 -1.19 -0.87
C ASP A 383 18.33 -0.51 -0.94
N ALA A 384 17.50 -0.89 -1.92
CA ALA A 384 16.14 -0.39 -2.05
C ALA A 384 15.27 -0.79 -0.84
N ASN A 385 15.37 -2.03 -0.35
CA ASN A 385 14.65 -2.47 0.84
C ASN A 385 15.15 -1.77 2.11
N ASN A 386 16.47 -1.58 2.27
CA ASN A 386 17.03 -0.83 3.39
C ASN A 386 16.48 0.61 3.43
N TRP A 387 16.36 1.27 2.29
CA TRP A 387 15.72 2.57 2.16
C TRP A 387 14.22 2.51 2.47
N LEU A 388 13.49 1.64 1.78
CA LEU A 388 12.02 1.53 1.85
C LEU A 388 11.51 1.32 3.28
N PHE A 389 12.21 0.52 4.07
CA PHE A 389 11.81 0.19 5.45
C PHE A 389 12.32 1.17 6.51
N THR A 390 13.17 2.14 6.15
CA THR A 390 13.71 3.12 7.12
C THR A 390 13.27 4.56 6.86
N ALA A 391 13.03 4.93 5.61
CA ALA A 391 12.54 6.24 5.22
C ALA A 391 11.04 6.44 5.55
N ARG A 392 10.54 7.65 5.28
CA ARG A 392 9.11 7.97 5.43
C ARG A 392 8.23 7.14 4.51
N GLY A 393 6.96 6.98 4.87
CA GLY A 393 5.94 6.28 4.11
C GLY A 393 5.70 4.85 4.60
N ILE A 394 4.76 4.18 3.94
CA ILE A 394 4.29 2.82 4.26
C ILE A 394 4.86 1.88 3.20
N PRO A 395 5.78 0.98 3.54
CA PRO A 395 6.47 0.14 2.56
C PRO A 395 5.55 -0.91 1.94
N VAL A 396 5.61 -1.03 0.62
CA VAL A 396 4.95 -2.09 -0.17
C VAL A 396 6.00 -2.83 -0.97
N VAL A 397 6.00 -4.16 -0.90
CA VAL A 397 6.85 -5.03 -1.71
C VAL A 397 5.97 -5.99 -2.51
N TYR A 398 6.15 -6.02 -3.82
CA TYR A 398 5.44 -6.91 -4.74
C TYR A 398 6.01 -8.33 -4.66
N TYR A 399 5.14 -9.36 -4.66
CA TYR A 399 5.55 -10.76 -4.52
C TYR A 399 6.69 -11.11 -5.49
N GLY A 400 7.67 -11.84 -4.99
CA GLY A 400 8.84 -12.25 -5.76
C GLY A 400 9.99 -11.24 -5.77
N SER A 401 9.78 -9.96 -5.45
CA SER A 401 10.86 -8.96 -5.41
C SER A 401 11.89 -9.27 -4.32
N GLU A 402 11.50 -10.04 -3.31
CA GLU A 402 12.39 -10.56 -2.27
C GLU A 402 13.42 -11.60 -2.78
N ILE A 403 13.30 -12.03 -4.04
CA ILE A 403 14.27 -12.92 -4.70
C ILE A 403 14.67 -12.41 -6.08
N ALA A 404 14.37 -11.16 -6.42
CA ALA A 404 14.54 -10.59 -7.77
C ALA A 404 13.84 -11.41 -8.87
N PHE A 405 12.63 -11.95 -8.55
CA PHE A 405 11.84 -12.75 -9.48
C PHE A 405 11.47 -11.95 -10.71
N MET A 406 11.82 -12.45 -11.90
CA MET A 406 11.52 -11.79 -13.19
C MET A 406 11.96 -10.32 -13.27
N ALA A 407 13.10 -9.98 -12.63
CA ALA A 407 13.64 -8.61 -12.61
C ALA A 407 13.71 -8.01 -14.02
N GLY A 408 13.22 -6.77 -14.17
CA GLY A 408 13.19 -6.03 -15.44
C GLY A 408 12.04 -6.39 -16.39
N ASN A 409 11.28 -7.44 -16.14
CA ASN A 409 10.20 -7.86 -17.04
C ASN A 409 8.91 -7.07 -16.80
N LYS A 410 8.23 -6.74 -17.89
CA LYS A 410 6.94 -6.03 -17.92
C LYS A 410 5.76 -7.01 -17.91
N GLU A 411 4.55 -6.47 -17.88
CA GLU A 411 3.33 -7.22 -18.16
C GLU A 411 3.45 -7.95 -19.52
N HIS A 412 2.97 -9.18 -19.57
CA HIS A 412 3.13 -10.12 -20.71
C HIS A 412 4.58 -10.47 -21.08
N GLU A 413 5.52 -10.13 -20.22
CA GLU A 413 6.94 -10.50 -20.33
C GLU A 413 7.43 -11.27 -19.09
N GLY A 414 6.52 -11.71 -18.22
CA GLY A 414 6.79 -12.48 -17.01
C GLY A 414 6.62 -11.70 -15.69
N ASN A 415 6.26 -10.42 -15.72
CA ASN A 415 5.99 -9.65 -14.49
C ASN A 415 4.94 -10.32 -13.59
N ARG A 416 3.90 -10.93 -14.20
CA ARG A 416 2.80 -11.62 -13.54
C ARG A 416 2.91 -13.14 -13.57
N ASN A 417 4.12 -13.70 -13.69
CA ASN A 417 4.31 -15.14 -13.68
C ASN A 417 3.97 -15.77 -12.34
N TYR A 418 3.59 -17.06 -12.40
CA TYR A 418 3.24 -17.83 -11.22
C TYR A 418 4.45 -18.03 -10.31
N PHE A 419 4.29 -17.68 -9.04
CA PHE A 419 5.37 -17.75 -8.04
C PHE A 419 5.56 -19.17 -7.52
N GLY A 420 4.52 -19.74 -6.96
CA GLY A 420 4.45 -21.12 -6.53
C GLY A 420 5.34 -21.49 -5.33
N PRO A 421 5.15 -22.70 -4.80
CA PRO A 421 5.86 -23.16 -3.61
C PRO A 421 7.37 -23.35 -3.82
N GLU A 422 7.82 -23.56 -5.06
CA GLU A 422 9.25 -23.72 -5.37
C GLU A 422 10.03 -22.42 -5.15
N ASN A 423 9.49 -21.27 -5.56
CA ASN A 423 10.12 -19.98 -5.31
C ASN A 423 10.10 -19.61 -3.82
N ILE A 424 9.02 -19.93 -3.10
CA ILE A 424 8.96 -19.77 -1.64
C ILE A 424 10.07 -20.60 -0.96
N ALA A 425 10.28 -21.85 -1.39
CA ALA A 425 11.35 -22.69 -0.86
C ALA A 425 12.75 -22.11 -1.15
N ARG A 426 12.96 -21.59 -2.37
CA ARG A 426 14.23 -20.95 -2.78
C ARG A 426 14.51 -19.64 -2.08
N ALA A 427 13.47 -18.87 -1.72
CA ALA A 427 13.59 -17.58 -1.05
C ALA A 427 14.35 -17.67 0.27
N LYS A 428 14.18 -18.74 1.03
CA LYS A 428 14.84 -18.95 2.33
C LYS A 428 16.36 -18.87 2.28
N ALA A 429 16.98 -19.18 1.16
CA ALA A 429 18.44 -19.11 0.95
C ALA A 429 18.87 -17.82 0.21
N ASN A 430 17.95 -16.95 -0.16
CA ASN A 430 18.23 -15.76 -0.95
C ASN A 430 18.71 -14.59 -0.06
N PRO A 431 19.84 -13.92 -0.38
CA PRO A 431 20.35 -12.81 0.41
C PRO A 431 19.42 -11.58 0.45
N ILE A 432 18.62 -11.33 -0.61
CA ILE A 432 17.64 -10.23 -0.63
C ILE A 432 16.56 -10.52 0.42
N HIS A 433 15.99 -11.73 0.42
CA HIS A 433 14.99 -12.15 1.41
C HIS A 433 15.52 -12.04 2.85
N ALA A 434 16.74 -12.52 3.11
CA ALA A 434 17.33 -12.46 4.44
C ALA A 434 17.57 -11.00 4.91
N SER A 435 18.01 -10.12 4.01
CA SER A 435 18.21 -8.69 4.31
C SER A 435 16.87 -7.97 4.53
N LEU A 436 15.86 -8.25 3.69
CA LEU A 436 14.52 -7.70 3.81
C LEU A 436 13.89 -8.08 5.16
N ALA A 437 13.91 -9.36 5.53
CA ALA A 437 13.36 -9.82 6.80
C ALA A 437 14.00 -9.09 8.00
N LYS A 438 15.31 -8.88 7.97
CA LYS A 438 16.04 -8.20 9.03
C LYS A 438 15.64 -6.74 9.16
N ILE A 439 15.57 -5.98 8.07
CA ILE A 439 15.22 -4.56 8.13
C ILE A 439 13.74 -4.35 8.45
N ALA A 440 12.87 -5.22 7.96
CA ALA A 440 11.44 -5.21 8.27
C ALA A 440 11.19 -5.48 9.76
N GLU A 441 11.89 -6.44 10.36
CA GLU A 441 11.83 -6.70 11.81
C GLU A 441 12.25 -5.48 12.63
N ILE A 442 13.30 -4.76 12.19
CA ILE A 442 13.75 -3.53 12.87
C ILE A 442 12.66 -2.46 12.80
N ARG A 443 12.03 -2.24 11.61
CA ARG A 443 10.92 -1.29 11.46
C ARG A 443 9.74 -1.69 12.32
N GLN A 444 9.34 -2.96 12.34
CA GLN A 444 8.20 -3.45 13.10
C GLN A 444 8.30 -3.14 14.61
N LYS A 445 9.53 -3.08 15.14
CA LYS A 445 9.83 -2.79 16.55
C LYS A 445 10.11 -1.32 16.84
N SER A 446 10.01 -0.43 15.83
CA SER A 446 10.43 0.97 15.97
C SER A 446 9.31 1.94 15.56
N PRO A 447 8.59 2.54 16.53
CA PRO A 447 7.62 3.60 16.23
C PRO A 447 8.25 4.79 15.52
N ALA A 448 9.51 5.09 15.77
CA ALA A 448 10.23 6.15 15.05
C ALA A 448 10.35 5.83 13.56
N LEU A 449 10.68 4.61 13.16
CA LEU A 449 10.75 4.23 11.74
C LEU A 449 9.37 4.15 11.10
N GLN A 450 8.34 3.78 11.85
CA GLN A 450 6.97 3.67 11.35
C GLN A 450 6.34 5.04 11.13
N ARG A 451 6.29 5.87 12.17
CA ARG A 451 5.46 7.09 12.22
C ARG A 451 6.22 8.36 12.60
N GLY A 452 7.55 8.29 12.82
CA GLY A 452 8.35 9.43 13.22
C GLY A 452 8.56 10.44 12.09
N LEU A 453 8.81 11.70 12.45
CA LEU A 453 9.32 12.72 11.53
C LEU A 453 10.68 12.31 10.99
N GLN A 454 10.97 12.60 9.73
CA GLN A 454 12.29 12.41 9.12
C GLN A 454 13.02 13.76 9.02
N VAL A 455 14.27 13.78 9.48
CA VAL A 455 15.16 14.95 9.36
C VAL A 455 16.45 14.49 8.70
N ASN A 456 16.73 15.00 7.51
CA ASN A 456 17.85 14.59 6.68
C ASN A 456 19.18 15.15 7.19
N LEU A 457 20.25 14.33 7.16
CA LEU A 457 21.59 14.69 7.59
C LEU A 457 22.58 14.76 6.42
N GLU A 458 22.75 13.64 5.70
CA GLU A 458 23.67 13.50 4.56
C GLU A 458 22.97 12.74 3.44
N PHE A 459 23.08 13.23 2.21
CA PHE A 459 22.64 12.54 0.99
C PHE A 459 23.64 12.88 -0.12
N SER A 460 24.62 12.03 -0.33
CA SER A 460 25.69 12.28 -1.31
C SER A 460 26.37 10.99 -1.74
N GLY A 461 26.47 10.79 -3.04
CA GLY A 461 27.08 9.60 -3.61
C GLY A 461 26.39 8.32 -3.15
N ASP A 462 27.16 7.42 -2.56
CA ASP A 462 26.65 6.13 -2.07
C ASP A 462 26.16 6.18 -0.61
N ARG A 463 26.08 7.35 0.01
CA ARG A 463 25.76 7.50 1.42
C ARG A 463 24.51 8.33 1.65
N ALA A 464 23.63 7.84 2.54
CA ALA A 464 22.55 8.62 3.08
C ALA A 464 22.44 8.44 4.59
N SER A 465 22.10 9.51 5.29
CA SER A 465 21.78 9.44 6.71
C SER A 465 20.68 10.44 7.09
N PHE A 466 19.86 10.03 8.05
CA PHE A 466 18.75 10.82 8.56
C PHE A 466 18.33 10.37 9.94
N LEU A 467 17.64 11.25 10.66
CA LEU A 467 16.95 10.94 11.90
C LEU A 467 15.47 10.65 11.63
N ARG A 468 14.91 9.74 12.42
CA ARG A 468 13.48 9.55 12.59
C ARG A 468 13.13 9.83 14.05
N VAL A 469 12.19 10.73 14.31
CA VAL A 469 11.83 11.16 15.66
C VAL A 469 10.35 10.96 15.89
N TYR A 470 10.01 10.20 16.91
CA TYR A 470 8.64 9.95 17.35
C TYR A 470 8.50 10.31 18.83
N GLU A 471 7.67 11.29 19.14
CA GLU A 471 7.29 11.68 20.49
C GLU A 471 5.78 11.93 20.51
N ARG A 472 5.02 10.99 21.06
CA ARG A 472 3.56 11.13 21.15
C ARG A 472 3.03 10.44 22.40
N GLY A 473 2.32 11.17 23.24
CA GLY A 473 1.81 10.66 24.50
C GLY A 473 2.94 10.17 25.42
N GLN A 474 2.90 8.90 25.80
CA GLN A 474 3.92 8.27 26.66
C GLN A 474 5.03 7.58 25.85
N GLU A 475 4.89 7.48 24.53
CA GLU A 475 5.82 6.78 23.68
C GLU A 475 6.76 7.78 23.00
N SER A 476 8.07 7.53 23.12
CA SER A 476 9.08 8.36 22.47
C SER A 476 10.31 7.55 22.09
N GLN A 477 10.78 7.77 20.87
CA GLN A 477 11.97 7.10 20.31
C GLN A 477 12.61 7.96 19.24
N MET A 478 13.94 7.95 19.21
CA MET A 478 14.74 8.43 18.10
C MET A 478 15.39 7.26 17.37
N ALA A 479 15.50 7.34 16.05
CA ALA A 479 16.31 6.42 15.25
C ALA A 479 17.26 7.22 14.36
N LEU A 480 18.55 6.90 14.42
CA LEU A 480 19.54 7.36 13.44
C LEU A 480 19.71 6.25 12.40
N VAL A 481 19.47 6.59 11.15
CA VAL A 481 19.61 5.68 10.00
C VAL A 481 20.81 6.10 9.17
N LEU A 482 21.67 5.13 8.86
CA LEU A 482 22.87 5.29 8.03
C LEU A 482 22.84 4.23 6.94
N LEU A 483 22.82 4.65 5.68
CA LEU A 483 22.69 3.79 4.49
C LEU A 483 23.93 3.91 3.62
N ASN A 484 24.47 2.78 3.21
CA ASN A 484 25.58 2.68 2.28
C ASN A 484 25.22 1.72 1.15
N LYS A 485 25.05 2.24 -0.09
CA LYS A 485 24.81 1.42 -1.28
C LYS A 485 26.10 1.15 -2.08
N GLY A 486 27.24 1.59 -1.59
CA GLY A 486 28.54 1.36 -2.21
C GLY A 486 29.03 -0.07 -2.01
N GLY A 487 29.89 -0.53 -2.93
CA GLY A 487 30.50 -1.87 -2.90
C GLY A 487 31.62 -2.06 -1.86
N ALA A 488 31.90 -1.05 -1.03
CA ALA A 488 32.85 -1.09 0.07
C ALA A 488 32.23 -0.50 1.33
N SER A 489 32.78 -0.86 2.52
CA SER A 489 32.38 -0.21 3.78
C SER A 489 32.61 1.30 3.72
N ALA A 490 31.69 2.06 4.32
CA ALA A 490 31.73 3.52 4.41
C ALA A 490 31.77 3.99 5.86
N HIS A 491 32.60 5.02 6.13
CA HIS A 491 32.68 5.67 7.43
C HIS A 491 31.76 6.89 7.46
N PHE A 492 30.85 6.93 8.43
CA PHE A 492 30.00 8.08 8.70
C PHE A 492 30.50 8.81 9.93
N THR A 493 30.40 10.14 9.89
CA THR A 493 30.67 11.01 11.04
C THR A 493 29.48 11.92 11.25
N VAL A 494 28.71 11.65 12.29
CA VAL A 494 27.48 12.41 12.62
C VAL A 494 27.80 13.32 13.80
N GLY A 495 27.82 14.63 13.56
CA GLY A 495 28.26 15.64 14.55
C GLY A 495 27.14 16.57 15.01
N ARG A 496 25.90 16.41 14.50
CA ARG A 496 24.76 17.30 14.87
C ARG A 496 23.52 16.51 15.22
N TRP A 497 22.68 17.09 16.08
CA TRP A 497 21.36 16.58 16.44
C TRP A 497 21.37 15.19 17.10
N LEU A 498 22.49 14.81 17.68
CA LEU A 498 22.59 13.59 18.47
C LEU A 498 22.56 13.92 19.95
N ASP A 499 21.54 13.47 20.63
CA ASP A 499 21.49 13.53 22.07
C ASP A 499 22.56 12.62 22.70
N ALA A 500 23.21 13.10 23.74
CA ALA A 500 24.10 12.29 24.55
C ALA A 500 23.32 11.14 25.22
N GLY A 501 24.01 10.06 25.47
CA GLY A 501 23.46 8.88 26.13
C GLY A 501 23.72 7.58 25.36
N GLU A 502 23.00 6.54 25.72
CA GLU A 502 23.12 5.24 25.06
C GLU A 502 22.20 5.12 23.86
N TRP A 503 22.80 4.78 22.73
CA TRP A 503 22.13 4.40 21.49
C TRP A 503 22.35 2.91 21.24
N ARG A 504 21.31 2.18 20.93
CA ARG A 504 21.36 0.74 20.68
C ARG A 504 21.36 0.47 19.18
N ASP A 505 22.36 -0.21 18.68
CA ASP A 505 22.35 -0.75 17.30
C ASP A 505 21.26 -1.83 17.19
N ALA A 506 20.25 -1.58 16.37
CA ALA A 506 19.09 -2.44 16.23
C ALA A 506 19.42 -3.82 15.63
N SER A 507 20.49 -3.89 14.81
CA SER A 507 20.92 -5.13 14.15
C SER A 507 21.72 -6.06 15.06
N SER A 508 22.63 -5.50 15.87
CA SER A 508 23.52 -6.26 16.73
C SER A 508 23.11 -6.28 18.19
N GLY A 509 22.18 -5.40 18.59
CA GLY A 509 21.76 -5.21 19.98
C GLY A 509 22.80 -4.52 20.86
N LYS A 510 23.96 -4.13 20.33
CA LYS A 510 25.04 -3.47 21.07
C LYS A 510 24.71 -2.03 21.39
N ASN A 511 25.04 -1.60 22.63
CA ASN A 511 24.94 -0.21 23.03
C ASN A 511 26.17 0.57 22.59
N MET A 512 25.95 1.82 22.17
CA MET A 512 26.97 2.79 21.78
C MET A 512 26.75 4.08 22.59
N ALA A 513 27.78 4.54 23.29
CA ALA A 513 27.71 5.79 24.03
C ALA A 513 27.97 6.97 23.10
N VAL A 514 27.00 7.90 23.04
CA VAL A 514 27.15 9.20 22.38
C VAL A 514 27.43 10.25 23.45
N ARG A 515 28.53 11.00 23.32
CA ARG A 515 28.90 12.06 24.25
C ARG A 515 28.49 13.42 23.70
N ARG A 516 28.10 14.31 24.61
CA ARG A 516 27.68 15.65 24.22
C ARG A 516 28.84 16.41 23.53
N GLY A 517 28.58 16.90 22.30
CA GLY A 517 29.53 17.67 21.52
C GLY A 517 30.62 16.84 20.81
N GLU A 518 30.59 15.52 20.97
CA GLU A 518 31.51 14.64 20.23
C GLU A 518 30.75 14.02 19.02
N PRO A 519 31.35 14.04 17.81
CA PRO A 519 30.75 13.37 16.67
C PRO A 519 30.79 11.86 16.85
N LEU A 520 29.70 11.18 16.43
CA LEU A 520 29.66 9.74 16.36
C LEU A 520 30.30 9.25 15.05
N ALA A 521 31.39 8.47 15.18
CA ALA A 521 31.99 7.78 14.05
C ALA A 521 31.52 6.33 13.99
N ILE A 522 31.01 5.89 12.84
CA ILE A 522 30.48 4.56 12.67
C ILE A 522 30.73 4.02 11.26
N GLU A 523 31.09 2.76 11.15
CA GLU A 523 31.24 2.06 9.88
C GLU A 523 29.96 1.34 9.47
N VAL A 524 29.55 1.53 8.20
CA VAL A 524 28.43 0.84 7.57
C VAL A 524 28.98 -0.07 6.48
N PRO A 525 28.69 -1.38 6.52
CA PRO A 525 29.15 -2.33 5.50
C PRO A 525 28.71 -1.95 4.08
N ALA A 526 29.38 -2.53 3.08
CA ALA A 526 28.92 -2.48 1.69
C ALA A 526 27.46 -2.95 1.59
N HIS A 527 26.64 -2.25 0.80
CA HIS A 527 25.20 -2.54 0.62
C HIS A 527 24.47 -2.73 1.95
N GLY A 528 24.79 -1.91 2.94
CA GLY A 528 24.36 -2.08 4.33
C GLY A 528 23.59 -0.91 4.91
N VAL A 529 22.98 -1.19 6.05
CA VAL A 529 22.27 -0.22 6.88
C VAL A 529 22.68 -0.36 8.34
N ARG A 530 22.81 0.77 9.05
CA ARG A 530 22.85 0.83 10.51
C ARG A 530 21.67 1.64 11.00
N VAL A 531 20.97 1.09 11.96
CA VAL A 531 19.87 1.78 12.65
C VAL A 531 20.23 1.82 14.13
N LEU A 532 20.48 3.01 14.65
CA LEU A 532 20.71 3.22 16.07
C LEU A 532 19.46 3.79 16.71
N LEU A 533 18.96 3.14 17.75
CA LEU A 533 17.73 3.51 18.46
C LEU A 533 18.07 4.10 19.82
N LYS A 534 17.43 5.21 20.18
CA LYS A 534 17.48 5.83 21.52
C LYS A 534 16.07 5.91 22.07
N ALA A 535 15.85 5.43 23.27
CA ALA A 535 14.62 5.64 24.00
C ALA A 535 14.51 7.11 24.45
N GLY A 536 13.31 7.65 24.46
CA GLY A 536 13.05 9.05 24.76
C GLY A 536 13.12 9.96 23.54
N GLY A 537 12.64 11.18 23.72
CA GLY A 537 12.68 12.21 22.68
C GLY A 537 13.98 13.01 22.73
N THR A 538 14.10 14.00 21.81
CA THR A 538 15.29 14.82 21.74
C THR A 538 15.32 15.92 22.80
N GLU A 539 16.52 16.18 23.32
CA GLU A 539 16.84 17.32 24.18
C GLU A 539 17.61 18.43 23.44
N ASP A 540 18.03 18.16 22.18
CA ASP A 540 18.79 19.12 21.38
C ASP A 540 17.89 20.27 20.90
N PRO A 541 18.18 21.53 21.31
CA PRO A 541 17.32 22.67 20.96
C PRO A 541 17.29 22.97 19.46
N ALA A 542 18.38 22.69 18.73
CA ALA A 542 18.43 22.94 17.28
C ALA A 542 17.60 21.89 16.54
N LEU A 543 17.64 20.61 16.95
CA LEU A 543 16.77 19.59 16.39
C LEU A 543 15.29 19.89 16.71
N ARG A 544 14.98 20.34 17.94
CA ARG A 544 13.59 20.75 18.28
C ARG A 544 13.08 21.85 17.36
N ALA A 545 13.90 22.85 17.05
CA ALA A 545 13.51 23.92 16.14
C ALA A 545 13.19 23.39 14.73
N GLU A 546 13.95 22.43 14.21
CA GLU A 546 13.65 21.76 12.93
C GLU A 546 12.35 20.95 13.00
N LEU A 547 12.12 20.24 14.10
CA LEU A 547 10.91 19.46 14.31
C LEU A 547 9.67 20.35 14.44
N ASP A 548 9.76 21.50 15.13
CA ASP A 548 8.70 22.50 15.25
C ASP A 548 8.31 23.06 13.87
N GLN A 549 9.29 23.33 13.01
CA GLN A 549 9.04 23.77 11.63
C GLN A 549 8.34 22.67 10.82
N ALA A 550 8.81 21.43 10.91
CA ALA A 550 8.20 20.31 10.21
C ALA A 550 6.75 20.07 10.66
N MET A 551 6.49 20.09 11.98
CA MET A 551 5.12 19.96 12.52
C MET A 551 4.21 21.10 12.06
N THR A 552 4.72 22.34 12.02
CA THR A 552 3.97 23.50 11.53
C THR A 552 3.59 23.33 10.05
N ALA A 553 4.54 22.87 9.23
CA ALA A 553 4.31 22.63 7.81
C ALA A 553 3.28 21.51 7.56
N LEU A 554 3.36 20.40 8.31
CA LEU A 554 2.39 19.31 8.23
C LEU A 554 0.98 19.77 8.67
N ALA A 555 0.89 20.56 9.73
CA ALA A 555 -0.39 21.11 10.20
C ALA A 555 -1.02 22.02 9.14
N ALA A 556 -0.23 22.87 8.50
CA ALA A 556 -0.70 23.76 7.42
C ALA A 556 -1.19 22.96 6.21
N ALA A 557 -0.47 21.92 5.79
CA ALA A 557 -0.87 21.05 4.68
C ALA A 557 -2.14 20.22 4.97
N SER A 558 -2.38 19.88 6.25
CA SER A 558 -3.54 19.10 6.67
C SER A 558 -4.82 19.92 6.84
N GLY A 559 -4.71 21.25 7.00
CA GLY A 559 -5.83 22.17 7.19
C GLY A 559 -6.32 22.86 5.92
N GLY A 560 -5.68 22.63 4.77
CA GLY A 560 -5.97 23.23 3.48
C GLY A 560 -7.04 22.47 2.64
#